data_1ab113448ce36bcddee8745cbb10c61d
#
_entry.id   1ab113448ce36bcddee8745cbb10c61d
#
_cell.length_a   1.000
_cell.length_b   1.000
_cell.length_c   1.000
_cell.angle_alpha   90.00
_cell.angle_beta   90.00
_cell.angle_gamma   90.00
#
_symmetry.space_group_name_H-M   'P 1'
#
loop_
_entity.id
_entity.type
_entity.pdbx_description
1 polymer ?
#
loop_
_entity_poly.entity_id
_entity_poly.type
_entity_poly.pdbx_seq_one_letter_code
_entity_poly.pdbx_strand_id
1 'polypeptide(L)'
;MKKNKDLNTLRQLIRMWANYHGLLTKDVQPEKQMLKLVEEVGETARALVYDNKDELRDGIGDCVVCLIVLAEQWGMSIEECTEAAWKEIKGRKGKLEDGLFKKHTDL
;
A
#
# COMPACT_ATOMS: atom_id res chain seq x y z
N MET A 1 -11.35 21.07 13.79
CA MET A 1 -10.65 19.84 13.50
C MET A 1 -10.32 19.78 12.02
N LYS A 2 -9.06 19.52 11.71
CA LYS A 2 -8.62 19.47 10.32
C LYS A 2 -9.08 18.17 9.66
N LYS A 3 -9.76 18.31 8.52
CA LYS A 3 -10.20 17.15 7.74
C LYS A 3 -9.03 16.60 6.93
N ASN A 4 -8.84 15.29 6.95
CA ASN A 4 -7.82 14.65 6.13
C ASN A 4 -8.20 14.76 4.65
N LYS A 5 -7.18 14.83 3.79
CA LYS A 5 -7.40 14.69 2.35
C LYS A 5 -7.88 13.28 2.06
N ASP A 6 -8.73 13.13 1.04
CA ASP A 6 -9.14 11.79 0.62
C ASP A 6 -8.00 11.08 -0.12
N LEU A 7 -8.14 9.77 -0.25
CA LEU A 7 -7.08 8.94 -0.83
C LEU A 7 -6.84 9.27 -2.30
N ASN A 8 -7.88 9.62 -3.04
CA ASN A 8 -7.74 10.00 -4.45
C ASN A 8 -6.86 11.25 -4.60
N THR A 9 -7.09 12.25 -3.76
CA THR A 9 -6.28 13.48 -3.76
C THR A 9 -4.83 13.17 -3.39
N LEU A 10 -4.63 12.34 -2.35
CA LEU A 10 -3.28 11.96 -1.93
C LEU A 10 -2.56 11.17 -3.02
N ARG A 11 -3.25 10.26 -3.70
CA ARG A 11 -2.66 9.52 -4.81
C ARG A 11 -2.18 10.46 -5.91
N GLN A 12 -2.99 11.46 -6.27
CA GLN A 12 -2.59 12.44 -7.28
C GLN A 12 -1.35 13.22 -6.88
N LEU A 13 -1.29 13.65 -5.62
CA LEU A 13 -0.12 14.37 -5.10
C LEU A 13 1.13 13.50 -5.09
N ILE A 14 0.99 12.25 -4.67
CA ILE A 14 2.10 11.30 -4.63
C ILE A 14 2.58 10.99 -6.06
N ARG A 15 1.65 10.84 -7.01
CA ARG A 15 2.01 10.63 -8.42
C ARG A 15 2.82 11.81 -8.94
N MET A 16 2.40 13.04 -8.66
CA MET A 16 3.13 14.24 -9.07
C MET A 16 4.53 14.26 -8.46
N TRP A 17 4.63 13.95 -7.17
CA TRP A 17 5.91 13.86 -6.47
C TRP A 17 6.81 12.80 -7.10
N ALA A 18 6.27 11.61 -7.37
CA ALA A 18 7.02 10.52 -7.98
C ALA A 18 7.51 10.89 -9.37
N ASN A 19 6.67 11.52 -10.16
CA ASN A 19 7.03 11.98 -11.50
C ASN A 19 8.16 13.02 -11.44
N TYR A 20 8.05 13.97 -10.52
CA TYR A 20 9.08 15.00 -10.34
C TYR A 20 10.43 14.39 -9.99
N HIS A 21 10.45 13.33 -9.18
CA HIS A 21 11.68 12.66 -8.76
C HIS A 21 12.14 11.56 -9.71
N GLY A 22 11.55 11.45 -10.89
CA GLY A 22 12.00 10.51 -11.91
C GLY A 22 11.59 9.06 -11.67
N LEU A 23 10.66 8.81 -10.75
CA LEU A 23 10.24 7.45 -10.43
C LEU A 23 9.27 6.87 -11.47
N LEU A 24 8.79 7.69 -12.41
CA LEU A 24 7.83 7.24 -13.41
C LEU A 24 8.38 7.33 -14.83
N THR A 25 9.70 7.42 -14.99
CA THR A 25 10.34 7.40 -16.31
C THR A 25 10.36 5.97 -16.86
N LYS A 26 10.60 5.84 -18.17
CA LYS A 26 10.67 4.52 -18.83
C LYS A 26 11.85 3.66 -18.36
N ASP A 27 12.82 4.28 -17.67
CA ASP A 27 14.01 3.56 -17.19
C ASP A 27 13.86 3.03 -15.77
N VAL A 28 12.69 3.19 -15.14
CA VAL A 28 12.48 2.72 -13.78
C VAL A 28 12.49 1.19 -13.72
N GLN A 29 12.83 0.69 -12.54
CA GLN A 29 12.86 -0.73 -12.26
C GLN A 29 11.85 -1.02 -11.16
N PRO A 30 10.63 -1.49 -11.52
CA PRO A 30 9.61 -1.78 -10.51
C PRO A 30 10.06 -2.78 -9.44
N GLU A 31 11.02 -3.65 -9.77
CA GLU A 31 11.59 -4.60 -8.81
C GLU A 31 12.26 -3.85 -7.65
N LYS A 32 12.90 -2.72 -7.92
CA LYS A 32 13.52 -1.90 -6.87
C LYS A 32 12.47 -1.21 -6.01
N GLN A 33 11.35 -0.80 -6.64
CA GLN A 33 10.24 -0.24 -5.89
C GLN A 33 9.63 -1.29 -4.95
N MET A 34 9.54 -2.54 -5.41
CA MET A 34 9.08 -3.63 -4.57
C MET A 34 10.01 -3.89 -3.39
N LEU A 35 11.33 -3.82 -3.61
CA LEU A 35 12.30 -3.96 -2.52
C LEU A 35 12.15 -2.83 -1.49
N LYS A 36 11.86 -1.62 -1.96
CA LYS A 36 11.59 -0.49 -1.06
C LYS A 36 10.35 -0.76 -0.20
N LEU A 37 9.31 -1.34 -0.79
CA LEU A 37 8.11 -1.73 -0.04
C LEU A 37 8.46 -2.73 1.05
N VAL A 38 9.25 -3.75 0.74
CA VAL A 38 9.66 -4.77 1.73
C VAL A 38 10.40 -4.12 2.89
N GLU A 39 11.28 -3.15 2.61
CA GLU A 39 11.97 -2.39 3.64
C GLU A 39 10.97 -1.65 4.55
N GLU A 40 9.99 -0.96 3.95
CA GLU A 40 8.99 -0.22 4.72
C GLU A 40 8.08 -1.15 5.53
N VAL A 41 7.77 -2.32 5.01
CA VAL A 41 7.01 -3.34 5.75
C VAL A 41 7.79 -3.77 6.99
N GLY A 42 9.09 -3.97 6.85
CA GLY A 42 9.95 -4.34 7.99
C GLY A 42 9.98 -3.25 9.06
N GLU A 43 10.08 -2.00 8.65
CA GLU A 43 10.05 -0.86 9.60
C GLU A 43 8.69 -0.76 10.29
N THR A 44 7.61 -1.03 9.57
CA THR A 44 6.26 -1.04 10.13
C THR A 44 6.12 -2.15 11.18
N ALA A 45 6.64 -3.33 10.90
CA ALA A 45 6.67 -4.43 11.85
C ALA A 45 7.46 -4.04 13.11
N ARG A 46 8.59 -3.36 12.94
CA ARG A 46 9.39 -2.88 14.06
C ARG A 46 8.59 -1.93 14.96
N ALA A 47 7.82 -1.04 14.35
CA ALA A 47 6.98 -0.09 15.10
C ALA A 47 5.99 -0.84 16.01
N LEU A 48 5.44 -1.95 15.53
CA LEU A 48 4.55 -2.79 16.34
C LEU A 48 5.30 -3.48 17.49
N VAL A 49 6.50 -3.99 17.22
CA VAL A 49 7.31 -4.66 18.23
C VAL A 49 7.63 -3.70 19.39
N TYR A 50 7.90 -2.43 19.08
CA TYR A 50 8.26 -1.43 20.07
C TYR A 50 7.07 -0.58 20.52
N ASP A 51 5.86 -0.96 20.14
CA ASP A 51 4.62 -0.30 20.59
C ASP A 51 4.63 1.22 20.32
N ASN A 52 5.11 1.60 19.13
CA ASN A 52 5.26 3.00 18.75
C ASN A 52 4.20 3.38 17.72
N LYS A 53 3.13 4.03 18.19
CA LYS A 53 1.97 4.38 17.37
C LYS A 53 2.32 5.37 16.25
N ASP A 54 3.19 6.34 16.54
CA ASP A 54 3.56 7.36 15.55
C ASP A 54 4.39 6.75 14.42
N GLU A 55 5.35 5.90 14.76
CA GLU A 55 6.13 5.19 13.74
C GLU A 55 5.26 4.19 12.97
N LEU A 56 4.27 3.57 13.62
CA LEU A 56 3.33 2.69 12.94
C LEU A 56 2.51 3.45 11.89
N ARG A 57 2.02 4.64 12.25
CA ARG A 57 1.29 5.50 11.29
C ARG A 57 2.16 5.84 10.09
N ASP A 58 3.40 6.26 10.34
CA ASP A 58 4.34 6.60 9.28
C ASP A 58 4.64 5.38 8.41
N GLY A 59 4.84 4.22 9.02
CA GLY A 59 5.13 2.99 8.31
C GLY A 59 3.98 2.55 7.41
N ILE A 60 2.76 2.59 7.90
CA ILE A 60 1.58 2.26 7.09
C ILE A 60 1.50 3.21 5.89
N GLY A 61 1.66 4.51 6.14
CA GLY A 61 1.64 5.51 5.07
C GLY A 61 2.74 5.28 4.05
N ASP A 62 3.96 4.99 4.50
CA ASP A 62 5.09 4.74 3.61
C ASP A 62 4.86 3.49 2.75
N CYS A 63 4.23 2.45 3.31
CA CYS A 63 3.85 1.28 2.52
C CYS A 63 2.84 1.64 1.43
N VAL A 64 1.85 2.46 1.76
CA VAL A 64 0.86 2.91 0.78
C VAL A 64 1.53 3.75 -0.32
N VAL A 65 2.44 4.66 0.05
CA VAL A 65 3.20 5.45 -0.94
C VAL A 65 3.96 4.53 -1.90
N CYS A 66 4.64 3.51 -1.38
CA CYS A 66 5.37 2.57 -2.22
C CYS A 66 4.44 1.82 -3.18
N LEU A 67 3.27 1.42 -2.70
CA LEU A 67 2.28 0.72 -3.54
C LEU A 67 1.70 1.65 -4.60
N ILE A 68 1.43 2.91 -4.27
CA ILE A 68 0.95 3.89 -5.24
C ILE A 68 1.98 4.06 -6.35
N VAL A 69 3.25 4.26 -6.00
CA VAL A 69 4.31 4.43 -6.99
C VAL A 69 4.46 3.20 -7.87
N LEU A 70 4.44 2.00 -7.26
CA LEU A 70 4.55 0.74 -8.01
C LEU A 70 3.40 0.60 -9.02
N ALA A 71 2.17 0.89 -8.60
CA ALA A 71 1.02 0.83 -9.50
C ALA A 71 1.19 1.81 -10.67
N GLU A 72 1.60 3.05 -10.39
CA GLU A 72 1.80 4.05 -11.44
C GLU A 72 2.90 3.66 -12.41
N GLN A 73 3.95 3.00 -11.94
CA GLN A 73 5.03 2.49 -12.79
C GLN A 73 4.51 1.47 -13.81
N TRP A 74 3.43 0.77 -13.48
CA TRP A 74 2.79 -0.22 -14.36
C TRP A 74 1.53 0.32 -15.04
N GLY A 75 1.34 1.65 -15.04
CA GLY A 75 0.22 2.28 -15.72
C GLY A 75 -1.12 2.05 -15.05
N MET A 76 -1.11 1.76 -13.76
CA MET A 76 -2.32 1.53 -12.97
C MET A 76 -2.43 2.56 -11.86
N SER A 77 -3.63 2.71 -11.30
CA SER A 77 -3.83 3.51 -10.10
C SER A 77 -4.04 2.60 -8.90
N ILE A 78 -3.71 3.11 -7.71
CA ILE A 78 -3.98 2.37 -6.47
C ILE A 78 -5.49 2.12 -6.31
N GLU A 79 -6.32 3.04 -6.80
CA GLU A 79 -7.77 2.93 -6.74
C GLU A 79 -8.25 1.70 -7.52
N GLU A 80 -7.79 1.54 -8.77
CA GLU A 80 -8.22 0.39 -9.57
C GLU A 80 -7.71 -0.93 -9.01
N CYS A 81 -6.50 -0.95 -8.47
CA CYS A 81 -5.96 -2.16 -7.83
C CYS A 81 -6.78 -2.53 -6.60
N THR A 82 -7.10 -1.53 -5.77
CA THR A 82 -7.86 -1.75 -4.54
C THR A 82 -9.30 -2.16 -4.85
N GLU A 83 -9.90 -1.56 -5.88
CA GLU A 83 -11.25 -1.94 -6.31
C GLU A 83 -11.28 -3.38 -6.81
N ALA A 84 -10.28 -3.80 -7.57
CA ALA A 84 -10.18 -5.20 -8.02
C ALA A 84 -10.13 -6.15 -6.83
N ALA A 85 -9.34 -5.83 -5.81
CA ALA A 85 -9.26 -6.63 -4.59
C ALA A 85 -10.58 -6.64 -3.83
N TRP A 86 -11.25 -5.50 -3.74
CA TRP A 86 -12.55 -5.39 -3.08
C TRP A 86 -13.60 -6.27 -3.74
N LYS A 87 -13.64 -6.28 -5.08
CA LYS A 87 -14.58 -7.12 -5.84
C LYS A 87 -14.39 -8.60 -5.54
N GLU A 88 -13.16 -9.03 -5.27
CA GLU A 88 -12.88 -10.41 -4.88
C GLU A 88 -13.32 -10.69 -3.44
N ILE A 89 -12.98 -9.81 -2.49
CA ILE A 89 -13.18 -10.11 -1.07
C ILE A 89 -14.61 -9.90 -0.60
N LYS A 90 -15.38 -9.00 -1.24
CA LYS A 90 -16.73 -8.66 -0.77
C LYS A 90 -17.67 -9.85 -0.74
N GLY A 91 -17.49 -10.84 -1.59
CA GLY A 91 -18.29 -12.06 -1.62
C GLY A 91 -17.57 -13.29 -1.05
N ARG A 92 -16.37 -13.08 -0.50
CA ARG A 92 -15.55 -14.19 -0.02
C ARG A 92 -16.12 -14.78 1.27
N LYS A 93 -16.22 -16.10 1.31
CA LYS A 93 -16.63 -16.84 2.50
C LYS A 93 -15.41 -17.46 3.14
N GLY A 94 -15.42 -17.51 4.46
CA GLY A 94 -14.32 -18.05 5.23
C GLY A 94 -14.59 -17.85 6.71
N LYS A 95 -13.57 -17.98 7.53
CA LYS A 95 -13.70 -17.76 8.96
C LYS A 95 -12.41 -17.19 9.55
N LEU A 96 -12.56 -16.58 10.70
CA LEU A 96 -11.44 -16.12 11.49
C LEU A 96 -10.85 -17.33 12.26
N GLU A 97 -9.55 -17.56 12.11
CA GLU A 97 -8.86 -18.67 12.73
C GLU A 97 -7.46 -18.21 13.15
N ASP A 98 -7.17 -18.30 14.43
CA ASP A 98 -5.91 -17.85 15.02
C ASP A 98 -5.59 -16.38 14.66
N GLY A 99 -6.61 -15.52 14.67
CA GLY A 99 -6.45 -14.09 14.36
C GLY A 99 -6.30 -13.77 12.88
N LEU A 100 -6.44 -14.76 12.00
CA LEU A 100 -6.33 -14.58 10.55
C LEU A 100 -7.62 -15.01 9.86
N PHE A 101 -8.04 -14.24 8.87
CA PHE A 101 -9.14 -14.64 8.02
C PHE A 101 -8.65 -15.69 7.03
N LYS A 102 -9.29 -16.85 7.05
CA LYS A 102 -9.00 -17.94 6.11
C LYS A 102 -10.22 -18.16 5.23
N LYS A 103 -10.04 -18.02 3.93
CA LYS A 103 -11.12 -18.27 2.98
C LYS A 103 -11.41 -19.78 2.91
N HIS A 104 -12.61 -20.15 2.45
CA HIS A 104 -13.05 -21.56 2.40
C HIS A 104 -12.05 -22.47 1.69
N THR A 105 -11.40 -22.00 0.64
CA THR A 105 -10.44 -22.78 -0.12
C THR A 105 -9.14 -23.06 0.64
N ASP A 106 -8.89 -22.32 1.73
CA ASP A 106 -7.68 -22.47 2.56
C ASP A 106 -7.96 -23.30 3.83
N LEU A 107 -9.21 -23.69 4.07
CA LEU A 107 -9.62 -24.42 5.27
C LEU A 107 -9.54 -25.98 5.05
#